data_4facaed37e502509fd85c350d6fed1e5
#
_entry.id   4facaed37e502509fd85c350d6fed1e5
#
_cell.length_a   1.000
_cell.length_b   1.000
_cell.length_c   1.000
_cell.angle_alpha   90.00
_cell.angle_beta   90.00
_cell.angle_gamma   90.00
#
_symmetry.space_group_name_H-M   'P 1'
#
loop_
_entity.id
_entity.type
_entity.pdbx_description
1 polymer ?
#
loop_
_entity_poly.entity_id
_entity_poly.type
_entity_poly.pdbx_seq_one_letter_code
_entity_poly.pdbx_strand_id
1 'polypeptide(L)'
;MQEVYRTRTFSRWMRKTDLTDQALWEAVSEMTQGLVDANLGGGVMKKRVALPGKGKRGGFRTLVATSLADRWFFLYGFGKNERANITREELRTLQEVAKVLLGFDARQVATALATGEIVEVCDGKREA
;
A
#
# COMPACT_ATOMS: atom_id res chain seq x y z
N MET A 1 -1.72 -17.03 2.14
CA MET A 1 -1.98 -16.01 3.18
C MET A 1 -1.33 -14.71 2.75
N GLN A 2 -2.06 -13.61 2.86
CA GLN A 2 -1.55 -12.32 2.43
C GLN A 2 -0.67 -11.67 3.50
N GLU A 3 0.45 -11.11 3.09
CA GLU A 3 1.32 -10.31 3.93
C GLU A 3 1.21 -8.87 3.48
N VAL A 4 0.72 -8.01 4.33
CA VAL A 4 0.48 -6.61 3.99
C VAL A 4 1.33 -5.71 4.87
N TYR A 5 2.06 -4.82 4.22
CA TYR A 5 2.97 -3.90 4.89
C TYR A 5 2.74 -2.49 4.40
N ARG A 6 3.17 -1.53 5.20
CA ARG A 6 3.25 -0.14 4.76
C ARG A 6 4.65 0.37 5.04
N THR A 7 5.17 1.16 4.12
CA THR A 7 6.50 1.73 4.27
C THR A 7 6.48 2.85 5.32
N ARG A 8 7.66 3.27 5.76
CA ARG A 8 7.79 4.39 6.70
C ARG A 8 7.16 5.66 6.12
N THR A 9 7.39 5.92 4.84
CA THR A 9 6.80 7.08 4.16
C THR A 9 5.28 7.02 4.16
N PHE A 10 4.72 5.87 3.81
CA PHE A 10 3.27 5.70 3.80
C PHE A 10 2.70 5.84 5.21
N SER A 11 3.35 5.22 6.20
CA SER A 11 2.90 5.27 7.59
C SER A 11 2.88 6.71 8.13
N ARG A 12 3.87 7.50 7.75
CA ARG A 12 3.94 8.91 8.16
C ARG A 12 2.78 9.71 7.58
N TRP A 13 2.47 9.50 6.31
CA TRP A 13 1.34 10.14 5.66
C TRP A 13 0.01 9.67 6.27
N MET A 14 -0.11 8.36 6.49
CA MET A 14 -1.35 7.75 7.00
C MET A 14 -1.74 8.32 8.36
N ARG A 15 -0.77 8.64 9.22
CA ARG A 15 -1.03 9.21 10.55
C ARG A 15 -1.76 10.56 10.50
N LYS A 16 -1.70 11.24 9.37
CA LYS A 16 -2.38 12.53 9.17
C LYS A 16 -3.78 12.37 8.58
N THR A 17 -4.24 11.15 8.44
CA THR A 17 -5.53 10.82 7.82
C THR A 17 -6.37 9.99 8.78
N ASP A 18 -7.62 9.76 8.39
CA ASP A 18 -8.51 8.85 9.12
C ASP A 18 -8.42 7.41 8.59
N LEU A 19 -7.44 7.14 7.73
CA LEU A 19 -7.26 5.84 7.13
C LEU A 19 -6.85 4.81 8.18
N THR A 20 -7.43 3.62 8.11
CA THR A 20 -7.19 2.54 9.06
C THR A 20 -6.52 1.34 8.39
N ASP A 21 -5.88 0.50 9.21
CA ASP A 21 -5.33 -0.77 8.74
C ASP A 21 -6.41 -1.64 8.12
N GLN A 22 -7.61 -1.61 8.70
CA GLN A 22 -8.73 -2.38 8.15
C GLN A 22 -9.04 -1.98 6.72
N ALA A 23 -9.02 -0.68 6.42
CA ALA A 23 -9.27 -0.20 5.07
C ALA A 23 -8.20 -0.68 4.09
N LEU A 24 -6.94 -0.77 4.54
CA LEU A 24 -5.86 -1.28 3.71
C LEU A 24 -6.05 -2.78 3.41
N TRP A 25 -6.46 -3.56 4.40
CA TRP A 25 -6.75 -4.97 4.20
C TRP A 25 -7.90 -5.19 3.23
N GLU A 26 -8.95 -4.37 3.32
CA GLU A 26 -10.07 -4.43 2.38
C GLU A 26 -9.60 -4.12 0.96
N ALA A 27 -8.72 -3.13 0.82
CA ALA A 27 -8.16 -2.79 -0.49
C ALA A 27 -7.38 -3.97 -1.07
N VAL A 28 -6.57 -4.64 -0.26
CA VAL A 28 -5.82 -5.82 -0.71
C VAL A 28 -6.79 -6.93 -1.11
N SER A 29 -7.82 -7.17 -0.32
CA SER A 29 -8.83 -8.17 -0.63
C SER A 29 -9.47 -7.89 -1.99
N GLU A 30 -9.80 -6.64 -2.28
CA GLU A 30 -10.34 -6.24 -3.58
C GLU A 30 -9.34 -6.48 -4.71
N MET A 31 -8.07 -6.13 -4.47
CA MET A 31 -7.03 -6.32 -5.48
C MET A 31 -6.79 -7.80 -5.80
N THR A 32 -6.92 -8.68 -4.81
CA THR A 32 -6.80 -10.12 -5.08
C THR A 32 -7.93 -10.63 -5.99
N GLN A 33 -9.02 -9.89 -6.05
CA GLN A 33 -10.15 -10.21 -6.92
C GLN A 33 -10.07 -9.48 -8.26
N GLY A 34 -8.97 -8.81 -8.53
CA GLY A 34 -8.77 -8.10 -9.78
C GLY A 34 -9.24 -6.65 -9.78
N LEU A 35 -9.70 -6.14 -8.66
CA LEU A 35 -10.20 -4.76 -8.56
C LEU A 35 -9.05 -3.79 -8.31
N VAL A 36 -8.34 -3.48 -9.34
CA VAL A 36 -7.19 -2.56 -9.35
C VAL A 36 -7.55 -1.39 -10.25
N ASP A 37 -7.29 -0.16 -9.80
CA ASP A 37 -7.62 1.02 -10.60
C ASP A 37 -6.68 1.17 -11.80
N ALA A 38 -5.40 0.87 -11.62
CA ALA A 38 -4.45 0.88 -12.73
C ALA A 38 -3.20 0.08 -12.36
N ASN A 39 -2.66 -0.62 -13.34
CA ASN A 39 -1.36 -1.25 -13.24
C ASN A 39 -0.36 -0.29 -13.89
N LEU A 40 0.53 0.29 -13.09
CA LEU A 40 1.46 1.31 -13.57
C LEU A 40 2.79 0.72 -14.03
N GLY A 41 2.93 -0.60 -13.98
CA GLY A 41 4.15 -1.27 -14.36
C GLY A 41 5.17 -1.32 -13.24
N GLY A 42 6.19 -2.17 -13.40
CA GLY A 42 7.26 -2.28 -12.41
C GLY A 42 6.82 -2.75 -11.04
N GLY A 43 5.68 -3.43 -10.96
CA GLY A 43 5.16 -3.91 -9.68
C GLY A 43 4.35 -2.87 -8.91
N VAL A 44 4.05 -1.72 -9.51
CA VAL A 44 3.29 -0.66 -8.83
C VAL A 44 1.87 -0.62 -9.36
N MET A 45 0.92 -0.75 -8.44
CA MET A 45 -0.52 -0.67 -8.73
C MET A 45 -1.10 0.58 -8.08
N LYS A 46 -2.09 1.16 -8.73
CA LYS A 46 -2.85 2.27 -8.17
C LYS A 46 -4.17 1.73 -7.64
N LYS A 47 -4.50 2.10 -6.41
CA LYS A 47 -5.70 1.60 -5.76
C LYS A 47 -6.37 2.69 -4.95
N ARG A 48 -7.66 2.90 -5.19
CA ARG A 48 -8.48 3.76 -4.35
C ARG A 48 -8.82 3.02 -3.06
N VAL A 49 -8.67 3.70 -1.95
CA VAL A 49 -8.99 3.14 -0.63
C VAL A 49 -10.09 4.00 -0.02
N ALA A 50 -11.19 3.35 0.35
CA ALA A 50 -12.33 4.04 0.92
C ALA A 50 -12.08 4.43 2.37
N LEU A 51 -12.62 5.59 2.75
CA LEU A 51 -12.74 5.94 4.16
C LEU A 51 -14.00 5.31 4.72
N PRO A 52 -13.99 4.94 6.00
CA PRO A 52 -15.20 4.41 6.63
C PRO A 52 -16.37 5.36 6.46
N GLY A 53 -17.49 4.84 5.94
CA GLY A 53 -18.73 5.60 5.77
C GLY A 53 -18.76 6.59 4.62
N LYS A 54 -17.68 6.72 3.85
CA LYS A 54 -17.60 7.72 2.77
C LYS A 54 -17.45 7.14 1.37
N GLY A 55 -17.26 5.83 1.27
CA GLY A 55 -17.06 5.17 -0.01
C GLY A 55 -15.77 5.62 -0.69
N LYS A 56 -15.54 5.10 -1.90
CA LYS A 56 -14.27 5.32 -2.60
C LYS A 56 -14.09 6.73 -3.14
N ARG A 57 -15.18 7.45 -3.38
CA ARG A 57 -15.09 8.82 -3.88
C ARG A 57 -14.48 9.78 -2.87
N GLY A 58 -14.77 9.57 -1.60
CA GLY A 58 -14.21 10.38 -0.53
C GLY A 58 -12.94 9.83 0.05
N GLY A 59 -12.39 8.77 -0.54
CA GLY A 59 -11.22 8.09 -0.02
C GLY A 59 -9.91 8.63 -0.57
N PHE A 60 -8.90 7.82 -0.42
CA PHE A 60 -7.53 8.17 -0.84
C PHE A 60 -7.10 7.32 -2.01
N ARG A 61 -6.12 7.85 -2.75
CA ARG A 61 -5.42 7.08 -3.77
C ARG A 61 -4.13 6.57 -3.18
N THR A 62 -3.83 5.30 -3.43
CA THR A 62 -2.60 4.69 -2.92
C THR A 62 -1.84 4.03 -4.06
N LEU A 63 -0.52 3.98 -3.90
CA LEU A 63 0.37 3.25 -4.79
C LEU A 63 0.91 2.07 -3.99
N VAL A 64 0.74 0.88 -4.53
CA VAL A 64 1.02 -0.38 -3.84
C VAL A 64 1.99 -1.21 -4.66
N ALA A 65 3.04 -1.70 -4.02
CA ALA A 65 3.96 -2.64 -4.67
C ALA A 65 3.43 -4.05 -4.44
N THR A 66 3.23 -4.78 -5.51
CA THR A 66 2.77 -6.15 -5.44
C THR A 66 3.02 -6.88 -6.76
N SER A 67 3.23 -8.19 -6.67
CA SER A 67 3.23 -9.08 -7.82
C SER A 67 1.87 -9.76 -7.97
N LEU A 68 0.88 -9.30 -7.19
CA LEU A 68 -0.46 -9.91 -7.10
C LEU A 68 -0.43 -11.32 -6.53
N ALA A 69 0.68 -11.66 -5.86
CA ALA A 69 0.82 -12.96 -5.17
C ALA A 69 0.41 -12.80 -3.71
N ASP A 70 1.38 -12.87 -2.79
CA ASP A 70 1.06 -12.88 -1.36
C ASP A 70 1.62 -11.69 -0.58
N ARG A 71 2.43 -10.83 -1.20
CA ARG A 71 3.01 -9.67 -0.54
C ARG A 71 2.53 -8.37 -1.15
N TRP A 72 2.22 -7.42 -0.27
CA TRP A 72 1.66 -6.13 -0.63
C TRP A 72 2.31 -5.06 0.22
N PHE A 73 2.90 -4.05 -0.42
CA PHE A 73 3.55 -2.93 0.28
C PHE A 73 2.89 -1.64 -0.15
N PHE A 74 2.25 -0.95 0.79
CA PHE A 74 1.71 0.38 0.53
C PHE A 74 2.86 1.37 0.56
N LEU A 75 3.11 2.03 -0.57
CA LEU A 75 4.28 2.88 -0.78
C LEU A 75 4.00 4.35 -0.58
N TYR A 76 2.89 4.83 -1.11
CA TYR A 76 2.60 6.24 -1.18
C TYR A 76 1.10 6.45 -1.24
N GLY A 77 0.64 7.55 -0.62
CA GLY A 77 -0.78 7.86 -0.64
C GLY A 77 -1.00 9.35 -0.74
N PHE A 78 -2.14 9.73 -1.29
CA PHE A 78 -2.52 11.13 -1.36
C PHE A 78 -4.04 11.25 -1.45
N GLY A 79 -4.56 12.36 -0.93
CA GLY A 79 -5.98 12.65 -1.04
C GLY A 79 -6.28 13.28 -2.39
N LYS A 80 -7.51 13.15 -2.82
CA LYS A 80 -7.97 13.73 -4.08
C LYS A 80 -7.76 15.25 -4.11
N ASN A 81 -7.86 15.88 -2.94
CA ASN A 81 -7.70 17.34 -2.82
C ASN A 81 -6.24 17.79 -2.80
N GLU A 82 -5.31 16.87 -2.55
CA GLU A 82 -3.89 17.22 -2.48
C GLU A 82 -3.28 17.27 -3.88
N ARG A 83 -3.65 16.33 -4.72
CA ARG A 83 -3.14 16.26 -6.08
C ARG A 83 -3.97 15.25 -6.89
N ALA A 84 -3.91 15.40 -8.20
CA ALA A 84 -4.67 14.53 -9.10
C ALA A 84 -3.96 13.21 -9.37
N ASN A 85 -2.63 13.21 -9.42
CA ASN A 85 -1.84 12.04 -9.76
C ASN A 85 -0.38 12.27 -9.40
N ILE A 86 0.43 11.21 -9.49
CA ILE A 86 1.88 11.32 -9.30
C ILE A 86 2.54 11.68 -10.62
N THR A 87 3.76 12.22 -10.53
CA THR A 87 4.55 12.53 -11.71
C THR A 87 5.22 11.28 -12.24
N ARG A 88 5.73 11.38 -13.47
CA ARG A 88 6.46 10.28 -14.08
C ARG A 88 7.74 9.95 -13.31
N GLU A 89 8.42 10.96 -12.78
CA GLU A 89 9.62 10.77 -11.96
C GLU A 89 9.30 10.07 -10.66
N GLU A 90 8.21 10.48 -10.01
CA GLU A 90 7.77 9.83 -8.78
C GLU A 90 7.45 8.35 -9.04
N LEU A 91 6.80 8.07 -10.16
CA LEU A 91 6.49 6.69 -10.52
C LEU A 91 7.76 5.86 -10.69
N ARG A 92 8.79 6.40 -11.36
CA ARG A 92 10.06 5.68 -11.52
C ARG A 92 10.67 5.35 -10.17
N THR A 93 10.67 6.31 -9.25
CA THR A 93 11.20 6.10 -7.91
C THR A 93 10.43 5.00 -7.20
N LEU A 94 9.10 5.03 -7.30
CA LEU A 94 8.28 4.00 -6.67
C LEU A 94 8.50 2.63 -7.30
N GLN A 95 8.72 2.58 -8.61
CA GLN A 95 9.04 1.32 -9.28
C GLN A 95 10.36 0.73 -8.80
N GLU A 96 11.36 1.57 -8.53
CA GLU A 96 12.63 1.11 -7.99
C GLU A 96 12.46 0.59 -6.56
N VAL A 97 11.68 1.29 -5.76
CA VAL A 97 11.37 0.84 -4.39
C VAL A 97 10.61 -0.48 -4.43
N ALA A 98 9.63 -0.60 -5.33
CA ALA A 98 8.85 -1.82 -5.48
C ALA A 98 9.76 -3.00 -5.84
N LYS A 99 10.69 -2.80 -6.76
CA LYS A 99 11.62 -3.84 -7.18
C LYS A 99 12.43 -4.36 -5.99
N VAL A 100 12.92 -3.46 -5.15
CA VAL A 100 13.70 -3.83 -3.98
C VAL A 100 12.83 -4.61 -2.99
N LEU A 101 11.67 -4.06 -2.64
CA LEU A 101 10.78 -4.68 -1.64
C LEU A 101 10.26 -6.05 -2.10
N LEU A 102 9.86 -6.16 -3.34
CA LEU A 102 9.33 -7.42 -3.86
C LEU A 102 10.41 -8.48 -4.02
N GLY A 103 11.68 -8.07 -4.01
CA GLY A 103 12.82 -8.98 -4.03
C GLY A 103 13.30 -9.42 -2.65
N PHE A 104 12.69 -8.91 -1.58
CA PHE A 104 13.11 -9.27 -0.22
C PHE A 104 12.87 -10.75 0.06
N ASP A 105 13.87 -11.40 0.68
CA ASP A 105 13.66 -12.73 1.26
C ASP A 105 13.11 -12.55 2.69
N ALA A 106 12.84 -13.66 3.36
CA ALA A 106 12.25 -13.63 4.71
C ALA A 106 13.13 -12.88 5.71
N ARG A 107 14.45 -13.02 5.60
CA ARG A 107 15.39 -12.34 6.49
C ARG A 107 15.35 -10.83 6.28
N GLN A 108 15.30 -10.41 5.01
CA GLN A 108 15.24 -8.98 4.69
C GLN A 108 13.94 -8.35 5.16
N VAL A 109 12.83 -9.06 5.04
CA VAL A 109 11.56 -8.60 5.59
C VAL A 109 11.67 -8.44 7.11
N ALA A 110 12.24 -9.43 7.80
CA ALA A 110 12.40 -9.38 9.25
C ALA A 110 13.27 -8.19 9.67
N THR A 111 14.34 -7.93 8.94
CA THR A 111 15.23 -6.80 9.22
C THR A 111 14.50 -5.47 9.01
N ALA A 112 13.76 -5.35 7.91
CA ALA A 112 13.02 -4.12 7.61
C ALA A 112 11.94 -3.85 8.66
N LEU A 113 11.30 -4.89 9.17
CA LEU A 113 10.34 -4.77 10.26
C LEU A 113 11.04 -4.32 11.55
N ALA A 114 12.18 -4.91 11.85
CA ALA A 114 12.93 -4.58 13.08
C ALA A 114 13.42 -3.13 13.08
N THR A 115 13.78 -2.60 11.91
CA THR A 115 14.28 -1.23 11.80
C THR A 115 13.18 -0.19 11.58
N GLY A 116 11.95 -0.65 11.35
CA GLY A 116 10.82 0.25 11.10
C GLY A 116 10.75 0.78 9.68
N GLU A 117 11.55 0.24 8.76
CA GLU A 117 11.43 0.60 7.34
C GLU A 117 10.07 0.22 6.79
N ILE A 118 9.56 -0.92 7.24
CA ILE A 118 8.19 -1.35 6.95
C ILE A 118 7.50 -1.70 8.25
N VAL A 119 6.18 -1.59 8.24
CA VAL A 119 5.33 -1.89 9.39
C VAL A 119 4.26 -2.85 8.91
N GLU A 120 4.02 -3.89 9.67
CA GLU A 120 2.95 -4.83 9.33
C GLU A 120 1.60 -4.18 9.50
N VAL A 121 0.73 -4.37 8.51
CA VAL A 121 -0.64 -3.88 8.56
C VAL A 121 -1.48 -4.92 9.29
N CYS A 122 -2.07 -4.51 10.40
CA CYS A 122 -2.86 -5.41 11.23
C CYS A 122 -4.20 -5.72 10.61
N ASP A 123 -4.49 -7.02 10.48
CA ASP A 123 -5.81 -7.48 10.11
C ASP A 123 -6.60 -7.67 11.42
N GLY A 124 -7.55 -6.78 11.70
CA GLY A 124 -8.33 -6.82 12.92
C GLY A 124 -9.07 -8.14 13.15
N LYS A 125 -9.18 -8.98 12.13
CA LYS A 125 -9.82 -10.29 12.26
C LYS A 125 -8.88 -11.37 12.79
N ARG A 126 -7.60 -11.07 12.93
CA ARG A 126 -6.59 -12.03 13.36
C ARG A 126 -6.26 -11.95 14.84
N GLU A 127 -6.91 -11.08 15.54
CA GLU A 127 -6.71 -10.95 16.96
C GLU A 127 -7.24 -12.18 17.67
N ALA A 128 -6.40 -12.75 18.48
CA ALA A 128 -6.74 -13.92 19.26
C ALA A 128 -7.72 -13.56 20.37
#